data_0117f36b2ecb1e6d599f9681d5ce5908
#
_entry.id   0117f36b2ecb1e6d599f9681d5ce5908
#
_cell.length_a   1.000
_cell.length_b   1.000
_cell.length_c   1.000
_cell.angle_alpha   90.00
_cell.angle_beta   90.00
_cell.angle_gamma   90.00
#
_symmetry.space_group_name_H-M   'P 1'
#
loop_
_entity.id
_entity.type
_entity.pdbx_description
1 polymer ?
#
loop_
_entity_poly.entity_id
_entity_poly.type
_entity_poly.pdbx_seq_one_letter_code
_entity_poly.pdbx_strand_id
1 'polypeptide(L)'
;LNAGANAPRLQLTELLRDNPAEPPMFCMLLRKHLVGARVAEITQPGLERLVRIELDVTDDFGQPGHRTLVLEAMGRRSNLILLDGENRVIDCMRRVDAEMSAARQVLPGLFYEPPASTGRLPFLEETEEGLAEKLAQVNPEIQLDRFLLDAYFGISPLMARELSFRACGETDGRLCNLDEAGKIRFQDAFFAFANCVKENNFTPIVLKREGVPFEFSALPVHQYGLAAETETFESFSALLDSFYEAKERQERVRQRGADLIRTATTARDRVRRKLALQEKDYAATQERDALRLSGDLITANLYRMERGESKLVCQNYYDEDLAEVTIPLDPLLTPQQNAAKYYKRYTKAKTAEKYLREQMSLARRDLAYLESILQEIQQAETEQDFLDIRGEMSDAGYIRKQGKKVLQRPSKPREFKTSGG
;
A
#
# COMPACT_ATOMS: atom_id res chain seq x y z
N LEU A 1 -10.02 -11.56 14.88
CA LEU A 1 -8.69 -11.09 15.26
C LEU A 1 -7.97 -10.50 14.07
N ASN A 2 -7.37 -9.32 14.22
CA ASN A 2 -6.49 -8.73 13.24
C ASN A 2 -5.25 -8.16 13.96
N ALA A 3 -4.07 -8.67 13.62
CA ALA A 3 -2.79 -8.18 14.12
C ALA A 3 -1.98 -7.44 13.03
N GLY A 4 -2.63 -7.02 11.96
CA GLY A 4 -2.01 -6.20 10.90
C GLY A 4 -1.60 -4.81 11.41
N ALA A 5 -0.48 -4.29 10.91
CA ALA A 5 0.12 -3.03 11.37
C ALA A 5 -0.82 -1.80 11.32
N ASN A 6 -1.73 -1.77 10.35
CA ASN A 6 -2.58 -0.60 10.10
C ASN A 6 -3.94 -0.68 10.78
N ALA A 7 -4.35 -1.86 11.27
CA ALA A 7 -5.69 -2.07 11.79
C ALA A 7 -5.76 -3.20 12.84
N PRO A 8 -4.87 -3.20 13.86
CA PRO A 8 -4.90 -4.24 14.89
C PRO A 8 -6.19 -4.11 15.71
N ARG A 9 -6.93 -5.22 15.85
CA ARG A 9 -8.22 -5.21 16.55
C ARG A 9 -8.70 -6.61 16.93
N LEU A 10 -9.56 -6.63 17.93
CA LEU A 10 -10.38 -7.76 18.34
C LEU A 10 -11.84 -7.33 18.30
N GLN A 11 -12.70 -8.07 17.61
CA GLN A 11 -14.14 -7.79 17.51
C GLN A 11 -14.91 -9.06 17.11
N LEU A 12 -16.18 -9.07 17.39
CA LEU A 12 -17.13 -9.94 16.70
C LEU A 12 -17.45 -9.35 15.33
N THR A 13 -17.70 -10.17 14.32
CA THR A 13 -17.99 -9.70 12.97
C THR A 13 -19.00 -10.61 12.29
N GLU A 14 -19.91 -10.01 11.54
CA GLU A 14 -20.84 -10.70 10.66
C GLU A 14 -20.36 -10.65 9.19
N LEU A 15 -19.29 -9.90 8.93
CA LEU A 15 -18.74 -9.71 7.60
C LEU A 15 -18.03 -11.00 7.13
N LEU A 16 -18.53 -11.56 6.05
CA LEU A 16 -17.87 -12.68 5.36
C LEU A 16 -16.74 -12.14 4.50
N ARG A 17 -15.54 -12.67 4.69
CA ARG A 17 -14.35 -12.31 3.92
C ARG A 17 -13.85 -13.50 3.13
N ASP A 18 -13.42 -13.25 1.90
CA ASP A 18 -12.76 -14.28 1.09
C ASP A 18 -11.42 -14.66 1.72
N ASN A 19 -11.23 -15.96 1.89
CA ASN A 19 -9.95 -16.51 2.34
C ASN A 19 -8.97 -16.60 1.16
N PRO A 20 -7.67 -16.41 1.39
CA PRO A 20 -6.65 -16.66 0.38
C PRO A 20 -6.67 -18.15 -0.05
N ALA A 21 -6.36 -18.39 -1.32
CA ALA A 21 -6.32 -19.76 -1.86
C ALA A 21 -5.31 -20.65 -1.10
N GLU A 22 -4.18 -20.07 -0.71
CA GLU A 22 -3.15 -20.71 0.12
C GLU A 22 -3.07 -19.97 1.47
N PRO A 23 -3.41 -20.66 2.59
CA PRO A 23 -3.34 -20.06 3.91
C PRO A 23 -1.87 -19.85 4.32
N PRO A 24 -1.56 -18.75 5.02
CA PRO A 24 -0.22 -18.54 5.60
C PRO A 24 0.19 -19.66 6.57
N MET A 25 1.49 -19.91 6.70
CA MET A 25 2.04 -20.97 7.56
C MET A 25 1.52 -20.87 9.00
N PHE A 26 1.52 -19.68 9.56
CA PHE A 26 1.02 -19.45 10.94
C PHE A 26 -0.48 -19.79 11.06
N CYS A 27 -1.30 -19.55 10.03
CA CYS A 27 -2.71 -19.96 10.03
C CYS A 27 -2.84 -21.48 10.07
N MET A 28 -2.00 -22.21 9.34
CA MET A 28 -1.97 -23.68 9.37
C MET A 28 -1.55 -24.21 10.74
N LEU A 29 -0.60 -23.55 11.38
CA LEU A 29 -0.18 -23.88 12.74
C LEU A 29 -1.31 -23.63 13.74
N LEU A 30 -1.99 -22.49 13.67
CA LEU A 30 -3.16 -22.23 14.53
C LEU A 30 -4.25 -23.29 14.33
N ARG A 31 -4.53 -23.71 13.08
CA ARG A 31 -5.48 -24.80 12.80
C ARG A 31 -5.07 -26.09 13.48
N LYS A 32 -3.80 -26.45 13.41
CA LYS A 32 -3.27 -27.67 14.03
C LYS A 32 -3.47 -27.68 15.54
N HIS A 33 -3.26 -26.55 16.21
CA HIS A 33 -3.26 -26.48 17.68
C HIS A 33 -4.59 -26.06 18.29
N LEU A 34 -5.47 -25.38 17.53
CA LEU A 34 -6.66 -24.73 18.09
C LEU A 34 -7.99 -25.23 17.50
N VAL A 35 -7.99 -26.08 16.46
CA VAL A 35 -9.24 -26.65 15.95
C VAL A 35 -9.81 -27.59 17.00
N GLY A 36 -11.06 -27.34 17.43
CA GLY A 36 -11.71 -28.06 18.52
C GLY A 36 -11.43 -27.53 19.92
N ALA A 37 -10.58 -26.50 20.06
CA ALA A 37 -10.31 -25.86 21.34
C ALA A 37 -11.54 -25.12 21.87
N ARG A 38 -11.68 -25.09 23.20
CA ARG A 38 -12.68 -24.33 23.93
C ARG A 38 -12.03 -23.05 24.47
N VAL A 39 -12.64 -21.90 24.24
CA VAL A 39 -12.24 -20.65 24.92
C VAL A 39 -12.62 -20.74 26.40
N ALA A 40 -11.62 -20.74 27.26
CA ALA A 40 -11.80 -20.78 28.72
C ALA A 40 -11.97 -19.36 29.27
N GLU A 41 -11.11 -18.42 28.84
CA GLU A 41 -11.14 -17.05 29.36
C GLU A 41 -10.57 -16.09 28.30
N ILE A 42 -11.01 -14.83 28.35
CA ILE A 42 -10.42 -13.72 27.58
C ILE A 42 -10.09 -12.61 28.57
N THR A 43 -8.81 -12.24 28.66
CA THR A 43 -8.33 -11.25 29.64
C THR A 43 -7.53 -10.14 28.96
N GLN A 44 -7.58 -8.95 29.59
CA GLN A 44 -6.75 -7.80 29.22
C GLN A 44 -6.07 -7.28 30.48
N PRO A 45 -4.74 -7.25 30.58
CA PRO A 45 -4.03 -6.71 31.74
C PRO A 45 -4.19 -5.18 31.81
N GLY A 46 -4.98 -4.70 32.76
CA GLY A 46 -5.24 -3.28 32.97
C GLY A 46 -5.68 -2.57 31.69
N LEU A 47 -4.99 -1.47 31.32
CA LEU A 47 -5.23 -0.69 30.11
C LEU A 47 -4.23 -1.04 28.96
N GLU A 48 -3.52 -2.17 29.10
CA GLU A 48 -2.59 -2.60 28.06
C GLU A 48 -3.32 -2.97 26.76
N ARG A 49 -2.69 -2.68 25.62
CA ARG A 49 -3.20 -3.08 24.30
C ARG A 49 -2.79 -4.51 23.97
N LEU A 50 -3.07 -5.39 24.90
CA LEU A 50 -2.74 -6.80 24.89
C LEU A 50 -3.96 -7.59 25.37
N VAL A 51 -4.36 -8.60 24.60
CA VAL A 51 -5.46 -9.51 24.97
C VAL A 51 -4.92 -10.93 24.97
N ARG A 52 -5.19 -11.65 26.05
CA ARG A 52 -4.92 -13.07 26.20
C ARG A 52 -6.21 -13.85 26.03
N ILE A 53 -6.18 -14.89 25.21
CA ILE A 53 -7.28 -15.82 25.03
C ILE A 53 -6.77 -17.18 25.49
N GLU A 54 -7.27 -17.62 26.63
CA GLU A 54 -6.93 -18.91 27.22
C GLU A 54 -7.81 -20.00 26.61
N LEU A 55 -7.20 -21.10 26.19
CA LEU A 55 -7.81 -22.13 25.37
C LEU A 55 -7.54 -23.52 25.97
N ASP A 56 -8.60 -24.23 26.29
CA ASP A 56 -8.52 -25.65 26.60
C ASP A 56 -8.48 -26.44 25.28
N VAL A 57 -7.46 -27.24 25.12
CA VAL A 57 -7.22 -28.07 23.95
C VAL A 57 -7.12 -29.54 24.32
N THR A 58 -7.39 -30.40 23.38
CA THR A 58 -7.13 -31.84 23.51
C THR A 58 -6.09 -32.21 22.45
N ASP A 59 -5.02 -32.87 22.87
CA ASP A 59 -3.99 -33.33 21.95
C ASP A 59 -4.46 -34.54 21.09
N ASP A 60 -3.63 -34.95 20.14
CA ASP A 60 -3.91 -36.09 19.25
C ASP A 60 -4.08 -37.42 19.99
N PHE A 61 -3.68 -37.50 21.26
CA PHE A 61 -3.80 -38.67 22.14
C PHE A 61 -4.99 -38.58 23.12
N GLY A 62 -5.80 -37.51 23.00
CA GLY A 62 -6.95 -37.29 23.89
C GLY A 62 -6.58 -36.68 25.25
N GLN A 63 -5.34 -36.27 25.46
CA GLN A 63 -4.91 -35.65 26.73
C GLN A 63 -5.32 -34.17 26.76
N PRO A 64 -5.86 -33.69 27.90
CA PRO A 64 -6.16 -32.27 28.07
C PRO A 64 -4.88 -31.45 28.11
N GLY A 65 -4.89 -30.32 27.45
CA GLY A 65 -3.81 -29.37 27.45
C GLY A 65 -4.32 -27.95 27.46
N HIS A 66 -3.40 -27.00 27.59
CA HIS A 66 -3.70 -25.57 27.62
C HIS A 66 -2.89 -24.83 26.59
N ARG A 67 -3.50 -23.84 25.93
CA ARG A 67 -2.85 -22.92 25.00
C ARG A 67 -3.32 -21.51 25.26
N THR A 68 -2.43 -20.56 25.05
CA THR A 68 -2.80 -19.14 25.12
C THR A 68 -2.55 -18.49 23.78
N LEU A 69 -3.54 -17.80 23.24
CA LEU A 69 -3.37 -16.96 22.07
C LEU A 69 -3.30 -15.50 22.54
N VAL A 70 -2.16 -14.86 22.31
CA VAL A 70 -1.92 -13.46 22.70
C VAL A 70 -2.03 -12.57 21.49
N LEU A 71 -2.90 -11.55 21.56
CA LEU A 71 -2.95 -10.45 20.59
C LEU A 71 -2.30 -9.20 21.20
N GLU A 72 -1.23 -8.73 20.60
CA GLU A 72 -0.63 -7.43 20.87
C GLU A 72 -1.10 -6.43 19.81
N ALA A 73 -1.86 -5.41 20.20
CA ALA A 73 -2.43 -4.40 19.29
C ALA A 73 -1.64 -3.09 19.35
N MET A 74 -0.41 -3.08 18.81
CA MET A 74 0.56 -1.98 18.94
C MET A 74 0.97 -1.37 17.59
N GLY A 75 0.03 -1.19 16.66
CA GLY A 75 0.28 -0.65 15.32
C GLY A 75 1.32 -1.48 14.58
N ARG A 76 2.43 -0.87 14.17
CA ARG A 76 3.50 -1.56 13.43
C ARG A 76 4.17 -2.71 14.21
N ARG A 77 4.04 -2.73 15.54
CA ARG A 77 4.58 -3.78 16.43
C ARG A 77 3.52 -4.81 16.82
N SER A 78 2.34 -4.74 16.23
CA SER A 78 1.28 -5.72 16.51
C SER A 78 1.72 -7.13 16.16
N ASN A 79 1.29 -8.08 16.97
CA ASN A 79 1.63 -9.48 16.80
C ASN A 79 0.47 -10.39 17.27
N LEU A 80 0.44 -11.60 16.77
CA LEU A 80 -0.41 -12.69 17.26
C LEU A 80 0.52 -13.85 17.60
N ILE A 81 0.50 -14.30 18.84
CA ILE A 81 1.48 -15.22 19.41
C ILE A 81 0.73 -16.40 20.01
N LEU A 82 1.11 -17.60 19.66
CA LEU A 82 0.59 -18.82 20.28
C LEU A 82 1.59 -19.35 21.31
N LEU A 83 1.10 -19.57 22.53
CA LEU A 83 1.88 -20.08 23.65
C LEU A 83 1.40 -21.48 24.04
N ASP A 84 2.31 -22.27 24.60
CA ASP A 84 2.00 -23.52 25.29
C ASP A 84 1.56 -23.31 26.74
N GLY A 85 1.29 -24.40 27.46
CA GLY A 85 0.87 -24.35 28.85
C GLY A 85 1.94 -23.85 29.84
N GLU A 86 3.19 -23.72 29.40
CA GLU A 86 4.32 -23.19 30.19
C GLU A 86 4.67 -21.73 29.81
N ASN A 87 3.83 -21.04 29.04
CA ASN A 87 4.09 -19.70 28.48
C ASN A 87 5.29 -19.64 27.51
N ARG A 88 5.67 -20.74 26.87
CA ARG A 88 6.66 -20.72 25.80
C ARG A 88 5.97 -20.42 24.47
N VAL A 89 6.63 -19.65 23.63
CA VAL A 89 6.17 -19.34 22.28
C VAL A 89 6.22 -20.59 21.41
N ILE A 90 5.08 -21.10 20.97
CA ILE A 90 5.02 -22.15 19.96
C ILE A 90 5.37 -21.56 18.59
N ASP A 91 4.72 -20.46 18.19
CA ASP A 91 5.05 -19.62 17.06
C ASP A 91 4.29 -18.29 17.13
N CYS A 92 4.60 -17.38 16.22
CA CYS A 92 3.99 -16.07 16.16
C CYS A 92 3.86 -15.58 14.70
N MET A 93 2.94 -14.65 14.48
CA MET A 93 2.74 -14.07 13.15
C MET A 93 3.96 -13.27 12.70
N ARG A 94 4.63 -12.60 13.64
CA ARG A 94 5.83 -11.81 13.40
C ARG A 94 6.93 -12.22 14.40
N ARG A 95 7.97 -12.83 13.89
CA ARG A 95 9.15 -13.17 14.70
C ARG A 95 9.99 -11.92 14.93
N VAL A 96 10.44 -11.73 16.16
CA VAL A 96 11.29 -10.62 16.57
C VAL A 96 12.56 -11.21 17.18
N ASP A 97 13.66 -11.06 16.47
CA ASP A 97 15.00 -11.51 16.90
C ASP A 97 15.80 -10.39 17.57
N ALA A 98 17.03 -10.70 17.96
CA ALA A 98 17.95 -9.76 18.61
C ALA A 98 18.36 -8.58 17.71
N GLU A 99 18.36 -8.76 16.39
CA GLU A 99 18.68 -7.69 15.44
C GLU A 99 17.52 -6.68 15.33
N MET A 100 16.28 -7.18 15.42
CA MET A 100 15.08 -6.35 15.38
C MET A 100 14.79 -5.64 16.71
N SER A 101 15.11 -6.27 17.84
CA SER A 101 14.91 -5.72 19.18
C SER A 101 15.89 -6.35 20.18
N ALA A 102 16.79 -5.54 20.69
CA ALA A 102 17.70 -5.97 21.76
C ALA A 102 16.98 -6.16 23.13
N ALA A 103 15.87 -5.43 23.32
CA ALA A 103 15.16 -5.42 24.60
C ALA A 103 14.17 -6.57 24.78
N ARG A 104 13.59 -7.09 23.67
CA ARG A 104 12.57 -8.14 23.74
C ARG A 104 12.55 -8.96 22.45
N GLN A 105 12.68 -10.25 22.59
CA GLN A 105 12.62 -11.21 21.50
C GLN A 105 11.32 -12.00 21.56
N VAL A 106 10.76 -12.34 20.38
CA VAL A 106 9.57 -13.19 20.25
C VAL A 106 9.87 -14.25 19.19
N LEU A 107 10.39 -15.39 19.66
CA LEU A 107 10.82 -16.51 18.82
C LEU A 107 10.29 -17.84 19.38
N PRO A 108 10.02 -18.83 18.51
CA PRO A 108 9.63 -20.16 18.96
C PRO A 108 10.62 -20.75 19.99
N GLY A 109 10.09 -21.34 21.04
CA GLY A 109 10.84 -21.95 22.14
C GLY A 109 11.25 -21.00 23.28
N LEU A 110 11.21 -19.69 23.10
CA LEU A 110 11.46 -18.73 24.18
C LEU A 110 10.22 -18.56 25.06
N PHE A 111 10.44 -18.16 26.29
CA PHE A 111 9.34 -17.73 27.16
C PHE A 111 8.77 -16.41 26.66
N TYR A 112 7.46 -16.30 26.72
CA TYR A 112 6.79 -15.05 26.38
C TYR A 112 6.98 -14.02 27.49
N GLU A 113 7.49 -12.87 27.10
CA GLU A 113 7.55 -11.68 27.95
C GLU A 113 6.59 -10.62 27.38
N PRO A 114 5.71 -10.01 28.22
CA PRO A 114 4.87 -8.92 27.75
C PRO A 114 5.73 -7.70 27.35
N PRO A 115 5.19 -6.79 26.52
CA PRO A 115 5.85 -5.53 26.23
C PRO A 115 6.17 -4.75 27.51
N ALA A 116 7.34 -4.10 27.55
CA ALA A 116 7.75 -3.31 28.70
C ALA A 116 6.71 -2.20 29.01
N SER A 117 6.34 -2.07 30.28
CA SER A 117 5.51 -0.96 30.74
C SER A 117 6.20 0.37 30.50
N THR A 118 5.42 1.39 30.20
CA THR A 118 5.94 2.75 29.96
C THR A 118 6.36 3.46 31.24
N GLY A 119 6.10 2.90 32.42
CA GLY A 119 6.37 3.52 33.72
C GLY A 119 5.44 4.70 34.05
N ARG A 120 4.46 5.00 33.18
CA ARG A 120 3.46 6.03 33.42
C ARG A 120 2.33 5.50 34.28
N LEU A 121 1.73 6.37 35.09
CA LEU A 121 0.58 6.03 35.92
C LEU A 121 -0.64 5.73 35.05
N PRO A 122 -1.36 4.62 35.24
CA PRO A 122 -2.67 4.43 34.66
C PRO A 122 -3.61 5.56 35.07
N PHE A 123 -4.23 6.22 34.11
CA PHE A 123 -5.08 7.39 34.43
C PHE A 123 -6.27 7.06 35.37
N LEU A 124 -6.68 5.79 35.41
CA LEU A 124 -7.73 5.31 36.29
C LEU A 124 -7.32 5.26 37.77
N GLU A 125 -6.03 5.29 38.09
CA GLU A 125 -5.48 5.26 39.40
C GLU A 125 -5.18 6.66 39.98
N GLU A 126 -5.39 7.71 39.16
CA GLU A 126 -5.14 9.09 39.58
C GLU A 126 -6.19 9.57 40.57
N THR A 127 -5.75 10.45 41.52
CA THR A 127 -6.59 11.10 42.51
C THR A 127 -6.70 12.60 42.21
N GLU A 128 -7.72 13.26 42.79
CA GLU A 128 -7.89 14.71 42.63
C GLU A 128 -6.70 15.48 43.16
N GLU A 129 -6.18 15.10 44.31
CA GLU A 129 -5.00 15.71 44.93
C GLU A 129 -3.75 15.46 44.05
N GLY A 130 -3.57 14.21 43.57
CA GLY A 130 -2.42 13.84 42.73
C GLY A 130 -2.40 14.59 41.39
N LEU A 131 -3.55 14.78 40.74
CA LEU A 131 -3.66 15.58 39.54
C LEU A 131 -3.34 17.05 39.81
N ALA A 132 -3.87 17.62 40.91
CA ALA A 132 -3.61 19.01 41.29
C ALA A 132 -2.11 19.23 41.61
N GLU A 133 -1.45 18.32 42.31
CA GLU A 133 -0.01 18.37 42.60
C GLU A 133 0.82 18.31 41.31
N LYS A 134 0.50 17.40 40.37
CA LYS A 134 1.20 17.31 39.07
C LYS A 134 1.04 18.56 38.25
N LEU A 135 -0.18 19.15 38.20
CA LEU A 135 -0.42 20.42 37.50
C LEU A 135 0.37 21.59 38.13
N ALA A 136 0.57 21.56 39.44
CA ALA A 136 1.38 22.63 40.15
C ALA A 136 2.89 22.46 39.91
N GLN A 137 3.38 21.27 39.64
CA GLN A 137 4.82 20.97 39.45
C GLN A 137 5.29 21.03 38.00
N VAL A 138 4.38 20.87 37.04
CA VAL A 138 4.74 20.84 35.62
C VAL A 138 4.97 22.23 35.07
N ASN A 139 5.76 22.33 33.99
CA ASN A 139 6.01 23.62 33.31
C ASN A 139 4.65 24.24 32.87
N PRO A 140 4.33 25.47 33.30
CA PRO A 140 3.07 26.15 32.96
C PRO A 140 2.85 26.34 31.43
N GLU A 141 3.92 26.37 30.64
CA GLU A 141 3.84 26.50 29.18
C GLU A 141 3.48 25.20 28.45
N ILE A 142 3.33 24.09 29.18
CA ILE A 142 2.98 22.79 28.57
C ILE A 142 1.56 22.84 27.99
N GLN A 143 1.36 22.18 26.84
CA GLN A 143 0.03 21.92 26.29
C GLN A 143 -0.65 20.84 27.13
N LEU A 144 -1.94 21.01 27.42
CA LEU A 144 -2.70 20.08 28.25
C LEU A 144 -2.78 18.66 27.68
N ASP A 145 -2.93 18.54 26.38
CA ASP A 145 -2.93 17.23 25.69
C ASP A 145 -1.57 16.52 25.84
N ARG A 146 -0.46 17.26 25.75
CA ARG A 146 0.89 16.75 25.97
C ARG A 146 1.09 16.33 27.41
N PHE A 147 0.67 17.17 28.37
CA PHE A 147 0.73 16.81 29.80
C PHE A 147 0.03 15.46 30.05
N LEU A 148 -1.18 15.28 29.52
CA LEU A 148 -1.94 14.04 29.70
C LEU A 148 -1.23 12.83 29.08
N LEU A 149 -0.67 12.97 27.89
CA LEU A 149 0.03 11.88 27.21
C LEU A 149 1.37 11.54 27.84
N ASP A 150 2.04 12.49 28.50
CA ASP A 150 3.33 12.27 29.13
C ASP A 150 3.17 11.74 30.57
N ALA A 151 2.16 12.20 31.30
CA ALA A 151 1.90 11.78 32.69
C ALA A 151 1.17 10.44 32.81
N TYR A 152 0.26 10.16 31.87
CA TYR A 152 -0.66 9.03 32.01
C TYR A 152 -0.54 7.98 30.94
N PHE A 153 -0.78 6.75 31.34
CA PHE A 153 -0.98 5.60 30.47
C PHE A 153 -2.48 5.35 30.24
N GLY A 154 -2.86 4.93 29.04
CA GLY A 154 -4.23 4.57 28.68
C GLY A 154 -5.07 5.68 28.05
N ILE A 155 -4.57 6.91 27.97
CA ILE A 155 -5.23 8.02 27.27
C ILE A 155 -4.78 8.05 25.81
N SER A 156 -5.74 8.14 24.87
CA SER A 156 -5.43 8.31 23.45
C SER A 156 -5.17 9.79 23.10
N PRO A 157 -4.40 10.08 22.03
CA PRO A 157 -4.22 11.46 21.58
C PRO A 157 -5.53 12.19 21.23
N LEU A 158 -6.53 11.47 20.72
CA LEU A 158 -7.85 12.03 20.47
C LEU A 158 -8.52 12.50 21.76
N MET A 159 -8.51 11.64 22.79
CA MET A 159 -9.13 11.95 24.08
C MET A 159 -8.33 13.00 24.85
N ALA A 160 -7.01 13.02 24.78
CA ALA A 160 -6.19 14.06 25.39
C ALA A 160 -6.54 15.46 24.84
N ARG A 161 -6.69 15.59 23.52
CA ARG A 161 -7.16 16.83 22.89
C ARG A 161 -8.60 17.18 23.26
N GLU A 162 -9.47 16.19 23.35
CA GLU A 162 -10.87 16.40 23.79
C GLU A 162 -10.94 16.93 25.22
N LEU A 163 -10.13 16.42 26.14
CA LEU A 163 -10.05 16.91 27.51
C LEU A 163 -9.51 18.33 27.57
N SER A 164 -8.48 18.67 26.78
CA SER A 164 -8.02 20.05 26.63
C SER A 164 -9.14 20.96 26.11
N PHE A 165 -9.82 20.54 25.04
CA PHE A 165 -10.93 21.31 24.47
C PHE A 165 -12.08 21.56 25.47
N ARG A 166 -12.44 20.58 26.29
CA ARG A 166 -13.46 20.74 27.32
C ARG A 166 -13.05 21.71 28.41
N ALA A 167 -11.75 21.84 28.69
CA ALA A 167 -11.21 22.75 29.67
C ALA A 167 -11.21 24.23 29.23
N CYS A 168 -10.76 24.49 28.01
CA CYS A 168 -10.48 25.86 27.53
C CYS A 168 -11.03 26.19 26.13
N GLY A 169 -11.70 25.25 25.44
CA GLY A 169 -12.21 25.43 24.07
C GLY A 169 -11.15 25.25 22.97
N GLU A 170 -9.93 24.88 23.32
CA GLU A 170 -8.80 24.69 22.41
C GLU A 170 -8.20 23.27 22.59
N THR A 171 -7.85 22.61 21.49
CA THR A 171 -7.28 21.26 21.53
C THR A 171 -5.82 21.22 22.00
N ASP A 172 -5.11 22.32 21.85
CA ASP A 172 -3.71 22.54 22.19
C ASP A 172 -3.52 23.67 23.25
N GLY A 173 -4.57 23.89 24.06
CA GLY A 173 -4.55 24.87 25.15
C GLY A 173 -3.40 24.64 26.12
N ARG A 174 -2.78 25.74 26.60
CA ARG A 174 -1.66 25.69 27.54
C ARG A 174 -2.13 25.85 28.96
N LEU A 175 -1.44 25.19 29.91
CA LEU A 175 -1.75 25.27 31.33
C LEU A 175 -1.71 26.72 31.86
N CYS A 176 -0.74 27.53 31.42
CA CYS A 176 -0.60 28.96 31.84
C CYS A 176 -1.80 29.82 31.41
N ASN A 177 -2.57 29.42 30.40
CA ASN A 177 -3.73 30.18 29.90
C ASN A 177 -5.03 29.81 30.66
N LEU A 178 -5.00 28.81 31.55
CA LEU A 178 -6.16 28.43 32.35
C LEU A 178 -6.31 29.34 33.56
N ASP A 179 -7.47 29.94 33.66
CA ASP A 179 -7.92 30.53 34.94
C ASP A 179 -8.29 29.42 35.96
N GLU A 180 -8.59 29.78 37.19
CA GLU A 180 -9.00 28.79 38.21
C GLU A 180 -10.24 27.98 37.79
N ALA A 181 -11.19 28.62 37.14
CA ALA A 181 -12.38 27.94 36.59
C ALA A 181 -12.02 26.95 35.46
N GLY A 182 -11.04 27.28 34.62
CA GLY A 182 -10.51 26.38 33.59
C GLY A 182 -9.80 25.17 34.16
N LYS A 183 -9.04 25.33 35.26
CA LYS A 183 -8.41 24.20 35.96
C LYS A 183 -9.47 23.25 36.56
N ILE A 184 -10.50 23.80 37.17
CA ILE A 184 -11.63 23.00 37.69
C ILE A 184 -12.30 22.24 36.55
N ARG A 185 -12.66 22.91 35.44
CA ARG A 185 -13.25 22.24 34.28
C ARG A 185 -12.35 21.12 33.73
N PHE A 186 -11.02 21.32 33.74
CA PHE A 186 -10.08 20.29 33.31
C PHE A 186 -10.11 19.06 34.21
N GLN A 187 -10.08 19.27 35.55
CA GLN A 187 -10.19 18.20 36.54
C GLN A 187 -11.52 17.45 36.41
N ASP A 188 -12.64 18.19 36.34
CA ASP A 188 -13.98 17.60 36.16
C ASP A 188 -14.03 16.75 34.88
N ALA A 189 -13.54 17.25 33.76
CA ALA A 189 -13.50 16.52 32.50
C ALA A 189 -12.64 15.24 32.56
N PHE A 190 -11.49 15.32 33.23
CA PHE A 190 -10.59 14.19 33.42
C PHE A 190 -11.25 13.09 34.26
N PHE A 191 -11.83 13.43 35.44
CA PHE A 191 -12.44 12.45 36.28
C PHE A 191 -13.79 11.93 35.75
N ALA A 192 -14.55 12.75 35.04
CA ALA A 192 -15.73 12.30 34.30
C ALA A 192 -15.35 11.24 33.24
N PHE A 193 -14.26 11.47 32.51
CA PHE A 193 -13.72 10.49 31.57
C PHE A 193 -13.26 9.21 32.29
N ALA A 194 -12.50 9.33 33.39
CA ALA A 194 -12.02 8.20 34.14
C ALA A 194 -13.20 7.34 34.72
N ASN A 195 -14.24 7.99 35.23
CA ASN A 195 -15.43 7.32 35.75
C ASN A 195 -16.21 6.60 34.63
N CYS A 196 -16.40 7.22 33.47
CA CYS A 196 -17.02 6.54 32.33
C CYS A 196 -16.29 5.24 31.96
N VAL A 197 -14.96 5.24 32.01
CA VAL A 197 -14.16 4.03 31.70
C VAL A 197 -14.27 3.00 32.83
N LYS A 198 -14.22 3.42 34.09
CA LYS A 198 -14.38 2.53 35.27
C LYS A 198 -15.74 1.82 35.28
N GLU A 199 -16.79 2.55 34.90
CA GLU A 199 -18.17 2.06 34.91
C GLU A 199 -18.55 1.34 33.61
N ASN A 200 -17.64 1.26 32.64
CA ASN A 200 -17.90 0.75 31.27
C ASN A 200 -19.09 1.46 30.60
N ASN A 201 -19.28 2.75 30.88
CA ASN A 201 -20.34 3.57 30.30
C ASN A 201 -19.85 4.20 28.99
N PHE A 202 -19.84 3.41 27.93
CA PHE A 202 -19.33 3.82 26.63
C PHE A 202 -20.45 4.20 25.65
N THR A 203 -20.13 5.15 24.78
CA THR A 203 -20.95 5.52 23.62
C THR A 203 -20.07 5.43 22.38
N PRO A 204 -20.02 4.26 21.71
CA PRO A 204 -19.18 4.06 20.54
C PRO A 204 -19.60 4.99 19.40
N ILE A 205 -18.71 5.84 18.92
CA ILE A 205 -18.95 6.80 17.83
C ILE A 205 -17.89 6.72 16.75
N VAL A 206 -18.31 6.95 15.50
CA VAL A 206 -17.44 7.21 14.34
C VAL A 206 -17.56 8.67 13.97
N LEU A 207 -16.42 9.30 13.74
CA LEU A 207 -16.31 10.66 13.24
C LEU A 207 -16.09 10.64 11.73
N LYS A 208 -16.94 11.34 11.00
CA LYS A 208 -16.91 11.45 9.54
C LYS A 208 -16.64 12.87 9.09
N ARG A 209 -15.95 13.02 7.99
CA ARG A 209 -15.76 14.28 7.29
C ARG A 209 -16.20 14.08 5.85
N GLU A 210 -17.18 14.88 5.42
CA GLU A 210 -17.79 14.70 4.09
C GLU A 210 -18.27 13.25 3.83
N GLY A 211 -18.88 12.62 4.85
CA GLY A 211 -19.35 11.24 4.78
C GLY A 211 -18.25 10.16 4.92
N VAL A 212 -16.95 10.54 4.92
CA VAL A 212 -15.82 9.61 5.01
C VAL A 212 -15.38 9.44 6.47
N PRO A 213 -15.36 8.21 7.03
CA PRO A 213 -14.90 7.97 8.39
C PRO A 213 -13.38 8.18 8.49
N PHE A 214 -12.95 9.00 9.47
CA PHE A 214 -11.54 9.29 9.69
C PHE A 214 -11.03 8.88 11.08
N GLU A 215 -11.93 8.85 12.10
CA GLU A 215 -11.57 8.52 13.47
C GLU A 215 -12.77 7.86 14.19
N PHE A 216 -12.53 7.19 15.30
CA PHE A 216 -13.59 6.67 16.16
C PHE A 216 -13.23 6.84 17.65
N SER A 217 -14.25 6.85 18.51
CA SER A 217 -14.07 7.06 19.94
C SER A 217 -15.01 6.17 20.73
N ALA A 218 -14.60 5.88 21.97
CA ALA A 218 -15.44 5.23 22.98
C ALA A 218 -16.45 6.19 23.65
N LEU A 219 -16.23 7.49 23.50
CA LEU A 219 -17.06 8.55 24.11
C LEU A 219 -17.28 9.67 23.12
N PRO A 220 -18.34 10.50 23.31
CA PRO A 220 -18.62 11.66 22.48
C PRO A 220 -17.45 12.64 22.45
N VAL A 221 -17.13 13.13 21.25
CA VAL A 221 -16.03 14.06 20.96
C VAL A 221 -16.60 15.34 20.39
N HIS A 222 -16.26 16.51 20.96
CA HIS A 222 -16.80 17.82 20.63
C HIS A 222 -15.79 18.75 19.96
N GLN A 223 -14.49 18.45 20.07
CA GLN A 223 -13.39 19.27 19.57
C GLN A 223 -13.46 19.61 18.06
N TYR A 224 -14.23 18.88 17.28
CA TYR A 224 -14.39 19.13 15.85
C TYR A 224 -15.59 20.02 15.49
N GLY A 225 -16.50 20.26 16.44
CA GLY A 225 -17.71 21.07 16.20
C GLY A 225 -18.47 20.61 14.97
N LEU A 226 -18.78 21.55 14.07
CA LEU A 226 -19.47 21.29 12.81
C LEU A 226 -18.55 20.71 11.69
N ALA A 227 -17.24 20.60 11.92
CA ALA A 227 -16.30 20.08 10.94
C ALA A 227 -16.30 18.55 10.86
N ALA A 228 -17.03 17.88 11.74
CA ALA A 228 -17.18 16.40 11.71
C ALA A 228 -18.62 16.01 12.03
N GLU A 229 -19.13 15.07 11.26
CA GLU A 229 -20.38 14.38 11.55
C GLU A 229 -20.09 13.21 12.50
N THR A 230 -21.01 12.97 13.44
CA THR A 230 -20.90 11.87 14.42
C THR A 230 -21.97 10.83 14.16
N GLU A 231 -21.57 9.58 14.02
CA GLU A 231 -22.46 8.43 13.94
C GLU A 231 -22.26 7.54 15.16
N THR A 232 -23.35 7.18 15.86
CA THR A 232 -23.32 6.35 17.06
C THR A 232 -23.66 4.92 16.72
N PHE A 233 -23.02 3.96 17.42
CA PHE A 233 -23.20 2.53 17.24
C PHE A 233 -23.63 1.86 18.55
N GLU A 234 -24.38 0.77 18.44
CA GLU A 234 -24.83 -0.01 19.61
C GLU A 234 -23.70 -0.81 20.29
N SER A 235 -22.65 -1.11 19.53
CA SER A 235 -21.50 -1.87 20.03
C SER A 235 -20.20 -1.48 19.33
N PHE A 236 -19.06 -1.72 20.03
CA PHE A 236 -17.74 -1.57 19.42
C PHE A 236 -17.52 -2.50 18.22
N SER A 237 -18.12 -3.69 18.23
CA SER A 237 -17.99 -4.63 17.11
C SER A 237 -18.63 -4.08 15.85
N ALA A 238 -19.86 -3.55 15.94
CA ALA A 238 -20.55 -2.91 14.83
C ALA A 238 -19.81 -1.66 14.33
N LEU A 239 -19.31 -0.83 15.27
CA LEU A 239 -18.50 0.34 14.96
C LEU A 239 -17.24 -0.05 14.18
N LEU A 240 -16.48 -1.02 14.67
CA LEU A 240 -15.21 -1.45 14.05
C LEU A 240 -15.44 -2.10 12.68
N ASP A 241 -16.53 -2.86 12.50
CA ASP A 241 -16.90 -3.40 11.19
C ASP A 241 -17.18 -2.27 10.20
N SER A 242 -18.04 -1.30 10.55
CA SER A 242 -18.36 -0.16 9.69
C SER A 242 -17.12 0.68 9.36
N PHE A 243 -16.34 1.06 10.36
CA PHE A 243 -15.16 1.90 10.20
C PHE A 243 -14.09 1.25 9.32
N TYR A 244 -13.74 -0.01 9.61
CA TYR A 244 -12.67 -0.68 8.88
C TYR A 244 -13.12 -1.19 7.51
N GLU A 245 -14.40 -1.52 7.30
CA GLU A 245 -14.92 -1.83 5.96
C GLU A 245 -14.78 -0.63 5.03
N ALA A 246 -15.19 0.55 5.49
CA ALA A 246 -15.06 1.78 4.71
C ALA A 246 -13.60 2.12 4.42
N LYS A 247 -12.72 2.02 5.42
CA LYS A 247 -11.28 2.27 5.29
C LYS A 247 -10.60 1.26 4.36
N GLU A 248 -10.94 -0.02 4.45
CA GLU A 248 -10.41 -1.06 3.58
C GLU A 248 -10.90 -0.90 2.13
N ARG A 249 -12.16 -0.46 1.94
CA ARG A 249 -12.68 -0.13 0.61
C ARG A 249 -11.86 1.02 0.00
N GLN A 250 -11.67 2.11 0.74
CA GLN A 250 -10.87 3.25 0.29
C GLN A 250 -9.43 2.87 -0.03
N GLU A 251 -8.79 2.07 0.81
CA GLU A 251 -7.42 1.61 0.57
C GLU A 251 -7.33 0.68 -0.65
N ARG A 252 -8.31 -0.21 -0.88
CA ARG A 252 -8.38 -1.04 -2.10
C ARG A 252 -8.51 -0.19 -3.36
N VAL A 253 -9.38 0.84 -3.32
CA VAL A 253 -9.55 1.80 -4.41
C VAL A 253 -8.21 2.49 -4.70
N ARG A 254 -7.55 3.01 -3.66
CA ARG A 254 -6.26 3.69 -3.78
C ARG A 254 -5.16 2.77 -4.33
N GLN A 255 -5.05 1.53 -3.84
CA GLN A 255 -4.06 0.57 -4.29
C GLN A 255 -4.28 0.15 -5.74
N ARG A 256 -5.53 -0.11 -6.13
CA ARG A 256 -5.88 -0.43 -7.53
C ARG A 256 -5.55 0.71 -8.47
N GLY A 257 -5.88 1.94 -8.08
CA GLY A 257 -5.51 3.14 -8.83
C GLY A 257 -3.99 3.26 -9.00
N ALA A 258 -3.24 3.12 -7.91
CA ALA A 258 -1.77 3.19 -7.94
C ALA A 258 -1.13 2.10 -8.82
N ASP A 259 -1.64 0.87 -8.76
CA ASP A 259 -1.16 -0.23 -9.60
C ASP A 259 -1.46 -0.02 -11.10
N LEU A 260 -2.65 0.49 -11.42
CA LEU A 260 -3.02 0.83 -12.80
C LEU A 260 -2.17 1.99 -13.32
N ILE A 261 -1.98 3.06 -12.55
CA ILE A 261 -1.10 4.19 -12.89
C ILE A 261 0.31 3.68 -13.21
N ARG A 262 0.88 2.84 -12.33
CA ARG A 262 2.21 2.29 -12.53
C ARG A 262 2.31 1.46 -13.81
N THR A 263 1.31 0.63 -14.07
CA THR A 263 1.26 -0.24 -15.25
C THR A 263 1.13 0.58 -16.53
N ALA A 264 0.19 1.54 -16.58
CA ALA A 264 -0.04 2.43 -17.72
C ALA A 264 1.18 3.33 -17.99
N THR A 265 1.80 3.89 -16.94
CA THR A 265 3.02 4.71 -17.04
C THR A 265 4.18 3.90 -17.62
N THR A 266 4.39 2.67 -17.14
CA THR A 266 5.45 1.79 -17.64
C THR A 266 5.23 1.43 -19.11
N ALA A 267 3.98 1.15 -19.49
CA ALA A 267 3.62 0.88 -20.89
C ALA A 267 3.83 2.11 -21.77
N ARG A 268 3.36 3.28 -21.36
CA ARG A 268 3.54 4.57 -22.06
C ARG A 268 5.02 4.87 -22.27
N ASP A 269 5.85 4.75 -21.27
CA ASP A 269 7.29 5.06 -21.33
C ASP A 269 8.04 4.08 -22.24
N ARG A 270 7.58 2.83 -22.32
CA ARG A 270 8.09 1.85 -23.28
C ARG A 270 7.75 2.23 -24.72
N VAL A 271 6.50 2.60 -24.97
CA VAL A 271 6.04 3.03 -26.31
C VAL A 271 6.76 4.33 -26.72
N ARG A 272 6.90 5.30 -25.82
CA ARG A 272 7.63 6.56 -26.06
C ARG A 272 9.09 6.31 -26.46
N ARG A 273 9.80 5.43 -25.74
CA ARG A 273 11.18 5.06 -26.07
C ARG A 273 11.27 4.37 -27.44
N LYS A 274 10.33 3.46 -27.74
CA LYS A 274 10.24 2.81 -29.05
C LYS A 274 10.03 3.83 -30.17
N LEU A 275 9.11 4.78 -29.98
CA LEU A 275 8.82 5.83 -30.96
C LEU A 275 10.05 6.72 -31.21
N ALA A 276 10.73 7.16 -30.16
CA ALA A 276 11.94 7.96 -30.27
C ALA A 276 13.07 7.25 -31.07
N LEU A 277 13.23 5.94 -30.85
CA LEU A 277 14.18 5.14 -31.62
C LEU A 277 13.76 5.04 -33.11
N GLN A 278 12.48 4.78 -33.36
CA GLN A 278 11.94 4.72 -34.73
C GLN A 278 12.05 6.07 -35.46
N GLU A 279 11.87 7.20 -34.77
CA GLU A 279 12.05 8.54 -35.32
C GLU A 279 13.52 8.80 -35.70
N LYS A 280 14.46 8.36 -34.87
CA LYS A 280 15.90 8.43 -35.18
C LYS A 280 16.25 7.57 -36.41
N ASP A 281 15.75 6.34 -36.44
CA ASP A 281 15.99 5.44 -37.58
C ASP A 281 15.33 5.97 -38.84
N TYR A 282 14.14 6.56 -38.76
CA TYR A 282 13.45 7.21 -39.87
C TYR A 282 14.23 8.40 -40.41
N ALA A 283 14.77 9.26 -39.54
CA ALA A 283 15.61 10.37 -39.95
C ALA A 283 16.83 9.90 -40.77
N ALA A 284 17.46 8.80 -40.37
CA ALA A 284 18.58 8.20 -41.07
C ALA A 284 18.19 7.67 -42.48
N THR A 285 16.93 7.39 -42.76
CA THR A 285 16.45 6.95 -44.06
C THR A 285 16.27 8.13 -45.04
N GLN A 286 16.21 9.37 -44.56
CA GLN A 286 16.01 10.57 -45.40
C GLN A 286 17.23 10.88 -46.26
N GLU A 287 18.42 10.41 -45.88
CA GLU A 287 19.65 10.56 -46.67
C GLU A 287 19.76 9.54 -47.81
N ARG A 288 18.71 8.76 -48.08
CA ARG A 288 18.74 7.70 -49.11
C ARG A 288 19.05 8.20 -50.53
N ASP A 289 18.59 9.43 -50.91
CA ASP A 289 18.80 9.96 -52.25
C ASP A 289 20.28 10.25 -52.48
N ALA A 290 21.05 10.59 -51.44
CA ALA A 290 22.51 10.68 -51.53
C ALA A 290 23.15 9.30 -51.81
N LEU A 291 22.58 8.20 -51.29
CA LEU A 291 23.06 6.84 -51.60
C LEU A 291 22.79 6.45 -53.04
N ARG A 292 21.64 6.86 -53.59
CA ARG A 292 21.31 6.65 -55.00
C ARG A 292 22.25 7.45 -55.88
N LEU A 293 22.41 8.75 -55.60
CA LEU A 293 23.32 9.64 -56.31
C LEU A 293 24.76 9.07 -56.33
N SER A 294 25.24 8.58 -55.19
CA SER A 294 26.57 7.94 -55.09
C SER A 294 26.65 6.72 -56.02
N GLY A 295 25.62 5.88 -56.07
CA GLY A 295 25.54 4.72 -56.98
C GLY A 295 25.55 5.14 -58.46
N ASP A 296 24.77 6.17 -58.82
CA ASP A 296 24.68 6.71 -60.18
C ASP A 296 26.02 7.30 -60.60
N LEU A 297 26.69 8.10 -59.75
CA LEU A 297 28.00 8.69 -60.00
C LEU A 297 29.11 7.63 -60.11
N ILE A 298 29.13 6.60 -59.30
CA ILE A 298 30.07 5.48 -59.43
C ILE A 298 29.84 4.80 -60.81
N THR A 299 28.59 4.53 -61.18
CA THR A 299 28.24 3.86 -62.45
C THR A 299 28.67 4.67 -63.65
N ALA A 300 28.47 5.99 -63.60
CA ALA A 300 28.91 6.90 -64.69
C ALA A 300 30.44 6.97 -64.85
N ASN A 301 31.20 6.69 -63.82
CA ASN A 301 32.64 6.79 -63.78
C ASN A 301 33.39 5.43 -63.86
N LEU A 302 32.69 4.31 -64.07
CA LEU A 302 33.27 2.98 -64.12
C LEU A 302 34.45 2.84 -65.08
N TYR A 303 34.45 3.59 -66.19
CA TYR A 303 35.46 3.54 -67.24
C TYR A 303 36.86 4.00 -66.78
N ARG A 304 36.94 4.82 -65.73
CA ARG A 304 38.16 5.38 -65.14
C ARG A 304 38.57 4.87 -63.80
N MET A 305 37.82 3.93 -63.25
CA MET A 305 38.02 3.39 -61.88
C MET A 305 38.71 2.04 -61.98
N GLU A 306 39.62 1.82 -61.02
CA GLU A 306 40.30 0.53 -60.83
C GLU A 306 39.93 -0.10 -59.50
N ARG A 307 40.17 -1.42 -59.35
CA ARG A 307 39.98 -2.12 -58.10
C ARG A 307 41.11 -1.71 -57.11
N GLY A 308 40.73 -1.45 -55.82
CA GLY A 308 41.67 -1.03 -54.79
C GLY A 308 41.56 0.44 -54.40
N GLU A 309 40.77 1.23 -55.12
CA GLU A 309 40.53 2.63 -54.78
C GLU A 309 39.66 2.75 -53.52
N SER A 310 40.02 3.67 -52.60
CA SER A 310 39.30 3.92 -51.37
C SER A 310 38.26 5.05 -51.46
N LYS A 311 38.34 5.88 -52.51
CA LYS A 311 37.43 7.00 -52.80
C LYS A 311 37.35 7.29 -54.27
N LEU A 312 36.18 7.76 -54.71
CA LEU A 312 35.98 8.37 -56.02
C LEU A 312 35.77 9.86 -55.84
N VAL A 313 36.54 10.68 -56.55
CA VAL A 313 36.33 12.13 -56.66
C VAL A 313 35.81 12.43 -58.03
N CYS A 314 34.60 13.00 -58.15
CA CYS A 314 33.94 13.28 -59.43
C CYS A 314 33.00 14.47 -59.32
N GLN A 315 32.65 15.06 -60.42
CA GLN A 315 31.65 16.11 -60.50
C GLN A 315 30.24 15.52 -60.39
N ASN A 316 29.37 16.22 -59.67
CA ASN A 316 27.96 15.85 -59.58
C ASN A 316 27.20 16.40 -60.79
N TYR A 317 26.92 15.56 -61.77
CA TYR A 317 26.20 15.92 -62.97
C TYR A 317 24.71 16.24 -62.75
N TYR A 318 24.20 16.04 -61.60
CA TYR A 318 22.81 16.36 -61.18
C TYR A 318 22.72 17.71 -60.47
N ASP A 319 23.87 18.39 -60.28
CA ASP A 319 23.97 19.69 -59.62
C ASP A 319 24.29 20.74 -60.71
N GLU A 320 23.57 21.86 -60.76
CA GLU A 320 23.76 22.94 -61.75
C GLU A 320 25.17 23.53 -61.64
N ASP A 321 25.75 23.55 -60.43
CA ASP A 321 27.11 24.07 -60.17
C ASP A 321 28.20 23.03 -60.41
N LEU A 322 27.86 21.80 -60.84
CA LEU A 322 28.80 20.69 -61.06
C LEU A 322 29.73 20.45 -59.84
N ALA A 323 29.24 20.63 -58.64
CA ALA A 323 30.03 20.52 -57.42
C ALA A 323 30.81 19.21 -57.35
N GLU A 324 32.04 19.27 -56.84
CA GLU A 324 32.88 18.10 -56.71
C GLU A 324 32.43 17.29 -55.48
N VAL A 325 32.19 15.99 -55.67
CA VAL A 325 31.75 15.07 -54.64
C VAL A 325 32.76 13.97 -54.42
N THR A 326 33.08 13.71 -53.18
CA THR A 326 33.95 12.57 -52.77
C THR A 326 33.09 11.42 -52.26
N ILE A 327 33.12 10.28 -52.91
CA ILE A 327 32.35 9.07 -52.57
C ILE A 327 33.30 8.04 -52.01
N PRO A 328 33.11 7.59 -50.75
CA PRO A 328 33.92 6.53 -50.17
C PRO A 328 33.66 5.18 -50.85
N LEU A 329 34.71 4.46 -51.16
CA LEU A 329 34.68 3.14 -51.78
C LEU A 329 35.27 2.08 -50.85
N ASP A 330 34.85 0.85 -51.06
CA ASP A 330 35.45 -0.31 -50.42
C ASP A 330 36.55 -0.89 -51.32
N PRO A 331 37.84 -0.80 -50.92
CA PRO A 331 38.96 -1.23 -51.78
C PRO A 331 38.94 -2.73 -52.12
N LEU A 332 38.24 -3.54 -51.31
CA LEU A 332 38.13 -4.99 -51.51
C LEU A 332 37.16 -5.35 -52.64
N LEU A 333 36.27 -4.41 -53.02
CA LEU A 333 35.24 -4.58 -54.02
C LEU A 333 35.66 -3.99 -55.35
N THR A 334 35.13 -4.53 -56.46
CA THR A 334 35.27 -3.90 -57.77
C THR A 334 34.40 -2.64 -57.85
N PRO A 335 34.67 -1.70 -58.82
CA PRO A 335 33.82 -0.53 -59.02
C PRO A 335 32.34 -0.87 -59.20
N GLN A 336 32.01 -1.91 -59.94
CA GLN A 336 30.62 -2.37 -60.14
C GLN A 336 30.02 -2.90 -58.83
N GLN A 337 30.80 -3.60 -58.01
CA GLN A 337 30.35 -4.09 -56.69
C GLN A 337 30.13 -2.94 -55.71
N ASN A 338 30.94 -1.90 -55.76
CA ASN A 338 30.72 -0.68 -54.96
C ASN A 338 29.43 0.01 -55.37
N ALA A 339 29.16 0.22 -56.64
CA ALA A 339 27.86 0.76 -57.12
C ALA A 339 26.68 -0.08 -56.65
N ALA A 340 26.75 -1.40 -56.81
CA ALA A 340 25.74 -2.33 -56.34
C ALA A 340 25.51 -2.27 -54.81
N LYS A 341 26.60 -2.05 -54.03
CA LYS A 341 26.51 -1.86 -52.56
C LYS A 341 25.73 -0.58 -52.22
N TYR A 342 25.93 0.52 -52.92
CA TYR A 342 25.18 1.78 -52.74
C TYR A 342 23.70 1.61 -53.10
N TYR A 343 23.38 1.01 -54.25
CA TYR A 343 21.99 0.71 -54.63
C TYR A 343 21.30 -0.24 -53.65
N LYS A 344 21.99 -1.24 -53.12
CA LYS A 344 21.46 -2.14 -52.10
C LYS A 344 21.11 -1.36 -50.79
N ARG A 345 22.00 -0.44 -50.39
CA ARG A 345 21.74 0.45 -49.23
C ARG A 345 20.54 1.38 -49.48
N TYR A 346 20.44 1.98 -50.70
CA TYR A 346 19.29 2.79 -51.10
C TYR A 346 17.97 2.01 -51.01
N THR A 347 17.92 0.82 -51.62
CA THR A 347 16.72 -0.03 -51.58
C THR A 347 16.32 -0.42 -50.19
N LYS A 348 17.30 -0.77 -49.32
CA LYS A 348 17.09 -1.07 -47.92
C LYS A 348 16.51 0.15 -47.18
N ALA A 349 17.09 1.32 -47.38
CA ALA A 349 16.60 2.56 -46.74
C ALA A 349 15.16 2.92 -47.18
N LYS A 350 14.84 2.78 -48.49
CA LYS A 350 13.52 3.03 -49.07
C LYS A 350 12.45 2.07 -48.46
N THR A 351 12.78 0.80 -48.28
CA THR A 351 11.88 -0.17 -47.67
C THR A 351 11.71 0.10 -46.16
N ALA A 352 12.81 0.43 -45.47
CA ALA A 352 12.80 0.76 -44.05
C ALA A 352 11.96 2.01 -43.76
N GLU A 353 12.04 3.05 -44.61
CA GLU A 353 11.24 4.27 -44.48
C GLU A 353 9.73 3.97 -44.46
N LYS A 354 9.26 3.18 -45.43
CA LYS A 354 7.83 2.82 -45.53
C LYS A 354 7.39 2.08 -44.24
N TYR A 355 8.17 1.09 -43.85
CA TYR A 355 7.88 0.29 -42.64
C TYR A 355 7.90 1.15 -41.36
N LEU A 356 8.92 2.01 -41.21
CA LEU A 356 9.04 2.87 -40.04
C LEU A 356 7.88 3.88 -39.96
N ARG A 357 7.44 4.44 -41.07
CA ARG A 357 6.30 5.36 -41.14
C ARG A 357 5.02 4.69 -40.60
N GLU A 358 4.76 3.45 -41.01
CA GLU A 358 3.63 2.67 -40.54
C GLU A 358 3.76 2.36 -39.03
N GLN A 359 4.94 1.93 -38.57
CA GLN A 359 5.20 1.61 -37.17
C GLN A 359 5.11 2.83 -36.24
N MET A 360 5.62 3.99 -36.70
CA MET A 360 5.50 5.25 -35.93
C MET A 360 4.05 5.70 -35.81
N SER A 361 3.23 5.51 -36.86
CA SER A 361 1.78 5.81 -36.77
C SER A 361 1.07 4.95 -35.76
N LEU A 362 1.40 3.65 -35.69
CA LEU A 362 0.87 2.74 -34.66
C LEU A 362 1.33 3.17 -33.27
N ALA A 363 2.63 3.41 -33.10
CA ALA A 363 3.18 3.80 -31.80
C ALA A 363 2.61 5.13 -31.28
N ARG A 364 2.31 6.10 -32.15
CA ARG A 364 1.64 7.35 -31.78
C ARG A 364 0.20 7.13 -31.31
N ARG A 365 -0.54 6.22 -31.96
CA ARG A 365 -1.88 5.83 -31.50
C ARG A 365 -1.85 5.14 -30.17
N ASP A 366 -0.93 4.20 -29.96
CA ASP A 366 -0.74 3.52 -28.68
C ASP A 366 -0.38 4.52 -27.56
N LEU A 367 0.47 5.52 -27.88
CA LEU A 367 0.84 6.55 -26.92
C LEU A 367 -0.36 7.41 -26.52
N ALA A 368 -1.15 7.89 -27.48
CA ALA A 368 -2.35 8.68 -27.22
C ALA A 368 -3.38 7.90 -26.40
N TYR A 369 -3.58 6.61 -26.70
CA TYR A 369 -4.43 5.73 -25.94
C TYR A 369 -3.96 5.59 -24.47
N LEU A 370 -2.67 5.34 -24.24
CA LEU A 370 -2.14 5.21 -22.87
C LEU A 370 -2.18 6.51 -22.08
N GLU A 371 -2.08 7.66 -22.77
CA GLU A 371 -2.25 8.97 -22.16
C GLU A 371 -3.73 9.22 -21.76
N SER A 372 -4.71 8.80 -22.58
CA SER A 372 -6.13 8.87 -22.21
C SER A 372 -6.44 7.97 -21.01
N ILE A 373 -5.94 6.75 -20.99
CA ILE A 373 -6.10 5.83 -19.85
C ILE A 373 -5.54 6.44 -18.56
N LEU A 374 -4.38 7.10 -18.61
CA LEU A 374 -3.83 7.78 -17.42
C LEU A 374 -4.72 8.92 -16.92
N GLN A 375 -5.39 9.65 -17.82
CA GLN A 375 -6.37 10.68 -17.46
C GLN A 375 -7.63 10.06 -16.85
N GLU A 376 -8.15 8.98 -17.42
CA GLU A 376 -9.30 8.25 -16.89
C GLU A 376 -9.05 7.70 -15.49
N ILE A 377 -7.85 7.12 -15.25
CA ILE A 377 -7.47 6.65 -13.91
C ILE A 377 -7.46 7.80 -12.88
N GLN A 378 -7.04 9.00 -13.29
CA GLN A 378 -7.04 10.18 -12.40
C GLN A 378 -8.44 10.68 -12.06
N GLN A 379 -9.41 10.46 -12.94
CA GLN A 379 -10.81 10.85 -12.76
C GLN A 379 -11.67 9.75 -12.13
N ALA A 380 -11.16 8.52 -12.03
CA ALA A 380 -11.87 7.38 -11.47
C ALA A 380 -12.04 7.53 -9.95
N GLU A 381 -13.27 7.43 -9.47
CA GLU A 381 -13.64 7.59 -8.05
C GLU A 381 -14.11 6.27 -7.42
N THR A 382 -14.65 5.37 -8.23
CA THR A 382 -15.27 4.13 -7.74
C THR A 382 -14.40 2.89 -8.03
N GLU A 383 -14.62 1.84 -7.26
CA GLU A 383 -13.97 0.55 -7.50
C GLU A 383 -14.34 -0.02 -8.87
N GLN A 384 -15.57 0.23 -9.35
CA GLN A 384 -16.04 -0.22 -10.65
C GLN A 384 -15.28 0.47 -11.79
N ASP A 385 -15.02 1.77 -11.69
CA ASP A 385 -14.25 2.52 -12.70
C ASP A 385 -12.88 1.89 -12.91
N PHE A 386 -12.17 1.54 -11.82
CA PHE A 386 -10.87 0.87 -11.91
C PHE A 386 -10.95 -0.55 -12.49
N LEU A 387 -12.04 -1.27 -12.25
CA LEU A 387 -12.26 -2.59 -12.85
C LEU A 387 -12.49 -2.46 -14.36
N ASP A 388 -13.26 -1.49 -14.79
CA ASP A 388 -13.57 -1.24 -16.20
C ASP A 388 -12.31 -0.82 -16.96
N ILE A 389 -11.54 0.15 -16.44
CA ILE A 389 -10.24 0.55 -17.00
C ILE A 389 -9.27 -0.64 -17.08
N ARG A 390 -9.22 -1.48 -16.04
CA ARG A 390 -8.39 -2.69 -16.03
C ARG A 390 -8.82 -3.67 -17.12
N GLY A 391 -10.13 -3.85 -17.31
CA GLY A 391 -10.72 -4.67 -18.37
C GLY A 391 -10.27 -4.18 -19.74
N GLU A 392 -10.42 -2.91 -20.01
CA GLU A 392 -10.02 -2.25 -21.25
C GLU A 392 -8.52 -2.41 -21.52
N MET A 393 -7.64 -2.13 -20.55
CA MET A 393 -6.19 -2.34 -20.65
C MET A 393 -5.83 -3.80 -20.90
N SER A 394 -6.62 -4.74 -20.36
CA SER A 394 -6.42 -6.17 -20.58
C SER A 394 -6.82 -6.58 -22.00
N ASP A 395 -7.91 -6.05 -22.53
CA ASP A 395 -8.37 -6.31 -23.89
C ASP A 395 -7.43 -5.68 -24.93
N ALA A 396 -6.88 -4.50 -24.63
CA ALA A 396 -5.82 -3.86 -25.41
C ALA A 396 -4.43 -4.54 -25.28
N GLY A 397 -4.28 -5.56 -24.41
CA GLY A 397 -3.06 -6.37 -24.28
C GLY A 397 -1.97 -5.78 -23.39
N TYR A 398 -2.24 -4.72 -22.65
CA TYR A 398 -1.27 -4.11 -21.71
C TYR A 398 -1.22 -4.82 -20.36
N ILE A 399 -2.29 -5.53 -19.99
CA ILE A 399 -2.38 -6.35 -18.77
C ILE A 399 -2.68 -7.79 -19.18
N ARG A 400 -2.06 -8.75 -18.52
CA ARG A 400 -2.38 -10.18 -18.73
C ARG A 400 -3.83 -10.44 -18.33
N LYS A 401 -4.60 -11.11 -19.20
CA LYS A 401 -5.92 -11.62 -18.84
C LYS A 401 -5.73 -12.56 -17.65
N GLN A 402 -6.32 -12.21 -16.51
CA GLN A 402 -6.42 -13.17 -15.42
C GLN A 402 -7.28 -14.33 -15.94
N GLY A 403 -6.72 -15.54 -15.96
CA GLY A 403 -7.50 -16.73 -16.25
C GLY A 403 -8.74 -16.71 -15.36
N LYS A 404 -9.91 -17.05 -15.91
CA LYS A 404 -11.16 -17.17 -15.14
C LYS A 404 -10.81 -17.92 -13.86
N LYS A 405 -10.91 -17.25 -12.69
CA LYS A 405 -10.95 -17.96 -11.41
C LYS A 405 -12.07 -18.97 -11.57
N VAL A 406 -11.72 -20.24 -11.55
CA VAL A 406 -12.71 -21.30 -11.39
C VAL A 406 -13.40 -20.95 -10.09
N LEU A 407 -14.65 -20.51 -10.16
CA LEU A 407 -15.51 -20.33 -9.00
C LEU A 407 -15.53 -21.70 -8.32
N GLN A 408 -14.73 -21.83 -7.26
CA GLN A 408 -14.86 -22.98 -6.37
C GLN A 408 -16.30 -22.90 -5.85
N ARG A 409 -17.09 -23.90 -6.20
CA ARG A 409 -18.43 -24.04 -5.63
C ARG A 409 -18.25 -24.00 -4.11
N PRO A 410 -19.05 -23.19 -3.38
CA PRO A 410 -18.99 -23.21 -1.93
C PRO A 410 -19.15 -24.65 -1.47
N SER A 411 -18.22 -25.13 -0.64
CA SER A 411 -18.32 -26.44 -0.05
C SER A 411 -19.62 -26.47 0.76
N LYS A 412 -20.53 -27.37 0.39
CA LYS A 412 -21.74 -27.57 1.19
C LYS A 412 -21.31 -27.95 2.61
N PRO A 413 -21.92 -27.36 3.66
CA PRO A 413 -21.70 -27.80 5.02
C PRO A 413 -21.94 -29.32 5.09
N ARG A 414 -21.07 -30.05 5.78
CA ARG A 414 -21.29 -31.46 6.04
C ARG A 414 -22.45 -31.58 7.04
N GLU A 415 -23.57 -32.12 6.61
CA GLU A 415 -24.64 -32.49 7.52
C GLU A 415 -24.20 -33.74 8.28
N PHE A 416 -24.06 -33.62 9.57
CA PHE A 416 -23.89 -34.76 10.47
C PHE A 416 -25.27 -35.13 11.03
N LYS A 417 -25.76 -36.31 10.70
CA LYS A 417 -26.90 -36.91 11.39
C LYS A 417 -26.38 -37.54 12.68
N THR A 418 -26.85 -37.06 13.82
CA THR A 418 -26.63 -37.72 15.10
C THR A 418 -27.48 -38.99 15.16
N SER A 419 -27.00 -40.02 15.88
CA SER A 419 -27.67 -41.31 16.03
C SER A 419 -29.01 -41.26 16.80
N GLY A 420 -29.57 -40.08 17.00
CA GLY A 420 -30.85 -39.85 17.71
C GLY A 420 -31.92 -39.15 16.88
N GLY A 421 -31.80 -39.05 15.58
CA GLY A 421 -32.82 -38.43 14.69
C GLY A 421 -32.44 -37.11 14.09
#